data_f21667b2a3db1c4078797f733cde7927
#
_entry.id   f21667b2a3db1c4078797f733cde7927
#
_cell.length_a   1.000
_cell.length_b   1.000
_cell.length_c   1.000
_cell.angle_alpha   90.00
_cell.angle_beta   90.00
_cell.angle_gamma   90.00
#
_symmetry.space_group_name_H-M   'P 1'
#
loop_
_entity.id
_entity.type
_entity.pdbx_description
1 polymer ?
#
loop_
_entity_poly.entity_id
_entity_poly.type
_entity_poly.pdbx_seq_one_letter_code
_entity_poly.pdbx_strand_id
1 'polypeptide(L)'
;MKLVGIDVGKNSHHFCVMDKETGEFNVTPSSFSNNKEGFDFLINSLKPYSKKSILLGMEDTGHYHVALLKFLLSNGYTVALINPKTTDLTRKMEGGITKNDKLDTITICDVLDTPERKKQYRITKVDRFDLYEQRQLTRHHHNLKEELNVYCNRLQKSIDLVFPEFNTLFSSKYGIVYMNLLKTFGSAEAIASTDIRTCLLYTSPSPRD
;
A
#
# COMPACT_ATOMS: atom_id res chain seq x y z
N MET A 1 -19.38 15.40 18.25
CA MET A 1 -18.05 15.11 17.63
C MET A 1 -18.14 15.43 16.15
N LYS A 2 -17.08 15.98 15.53
CA LYS A 2 -17.10 16.28 14.08
C LYS A 2 -16.38 15.19 13.29
N LEU A 3 -16.99 14.80 12.17
CA LEU A 3 -16.42 13.85 11.20
C LEU A 3 -15.97 14.64 9.97
N VAL A 4 -14.78 14.36 9.48
CA VAL A 4 -14.25 14.99 8.28
C VAL A 4 -13.93 13.90 7.27
N GLY A 5 -14.72 13.84 6.22
CA GLY A 5 -14.44 12.95 5.09
C GLY A 5 -13.56 13.66 4.07
N ILE A 6 -12.46 13.05 3.67
CA ILE A 6 -11.54 13.60 2.68
C ILE A 6 -11.40 12.58 1.54
N ASP A 7 -11.90 12.94 0.37
CA ASP A 7 -11.62 12.21 -0.87
C ASP A 7 -10.35 12.74 -1.53
N VAL A 8 -9.44 11.83 -1.88
CA VAL A 8 -8.08 12.17 -2.27
C VAL A 8 -7.87 11.98 -3.75
N GLY A 9 -7.63 13.07 -4.47
CA GLY A 9 -7.28 13.08 -5.89
C GLY A 9 -5.81 13.46 -6.14
N LYS A 10 -5.39 13.31 -7.38
CA LYS A 10 -4.02 13.64 -7.82
C LYS A 10 -3.71 15.14 -7.72
N ASN A 11 -4.60 15.98 -8.24
CA ASN A 11 -4.38 17.43 -8.36
C ASN A 11 -5.18 18.21 -7.33
N SER A 12 -6.30 17.67 -6.89
CA SER A 12 -7.21 18.29 -5.92
C SER A 12 -7.84 17.21 -5.05
N HIS A 13 -8.22 17.61 -3.87
CA HIS A 13 -8.93 16.81 -2.88
C HIS A 13 -10.30 17.44 -2.63
N HIS A 14 -11.24 16.65 -2.13
CA HIS A 14 -12.53 17.14 -1.64
C HIS A 14 -12.65 16.81 -0.16
N PHE A 15 -13.37 17.65 0.59
CA PHE A 15 -13.65 17.37 1.99
C PHE A 15 -15.01 17.93 2.39
N CYS A 16 -15.59 17.34 3.41
CA CYS A 16 -16.73 17.90 4.12
C CYS A 16 -16.51 17.78 5.65
N VAL A 17 -17.22 18.58 6.41
CA VAL A 17 -17.27 18.47 7.88
C VAL A 17 -18.72 18.25 8.28
N MET A 18 -19.00 17.13 8.94
CA MET A 18 -20.33 16.73 9.37
C MET A 18 -20.37 16.59 10.89
N ASP A 19 -21.47 16.99 11.48
CA ASP A 19 -21.73 16.70 12.89
C ASP A 19 -22.18 15.26 13.05
N LYS A 20 -21.49 14.50 13.90
CA LYS A 20 -21.82 13.10 14.15
C LYS A 20 -23.22 12.89 14.75
N GLU A 21 -23.69 13.83 15.57
CA GLU A 21 -24.93 13.68 16.34
C GLU A 21 -26.17 14.09 15.53
N THR A 22 -26.03 15.17 14.73
CA THR A 22 -27.16 15.71 13.95
C THR A 22 -27.12 15.26 12.49
N GLY A 23 -25.98 14.80 11.96
CA GLY A 23 -25.79 14.53 10.54
C GLY A 23 -25.70 15.79 9.67
N GLU A 24 -25.74 16.99 10.25
CA GLU A 24 -25.71 18.24 9.51
C GLU A 24 -24.29 18.62 9.06
N PHE A 25 -24.18 19.23 7.89
CA PHE A 25 -22.91 19.73 7.41
C PHE A 25 -22.55 21.07 8.05
N ASN A 26 -21.43 21.12 8.73
CA ASN A 26 -20.76 22.35 9.15
C ASN A 26 -19.95 22.98 8.00
N VAL A 27 -19.39 22.14 7.13
CA VAL A 27 -18.79 22.52 5.87
C VAL A 27 -19.32 21.55 4.80
N THR A 28 -20.02 22.08 3.83
CA THR A 28 -20.50 21.29 2.68
C THR A 28 -19.34 20.80 1.82
N PRO A 29 -19.52 19.72 1.03
CA PRO A 29 -18.46 19.19 0.19
C PRO A 29 -17.79 20.26 -0.68
N SER A 30 -16.51 20.51 -0.41
CA SER A 30 -15.69 21.57 -1.00
C SER A 30 -14.36 21.01 -1.49
N SER A 31 -13.80 21.59 -2.56
CA SER A 31 -12.52 21.16 -3.11
C SER A 31 -11.37 22.03 -2.63
N PHE A 32 -10.15 21.44 -2.56
CA PHE A 32 -8.91 22.16 -2.33
C PHE A 32 -7.77 21.53 -3.13
N SER A 33 -6.78 22.32 -3.50
CA SER A 33 -5.66 21.89 -4.31
C SER A 33 -4.69 20.99 -3.52
N ASN A 34 -4.05 20.05 -4.22
CA ASN A 34 -2.99 19.21 -3.63
C ASN A 34 -1.65 19.98 -3.59
N ASN A 35 -1.62 21.07 -2.83
CA ASN A 35 -0.47 21.93 -2.62
C ASN A 35 -0.56 22.61 -1.24
N LYS A 36 0.44 23.41 -0.91
CA LYS A 36 0.52 24.08 0.39
C LYS A 36 -0.70 24.98 0.66
N GLU A 37 -1.11 25.79 -0.32
CA GLU A 37 -2.23 26.71 -0.20
C GLU A 37 -3.53 25.95 0.09
N GLY A 38 -3.77 24.83 -0.62
CA GLY A 38 -4.92 23.97 -0.38
C GLY A 38 -4.89 23.30 0.99
N PHE A 39 -3.72 22.86 1.44
CA PHE A 39 -3.57 22.27 2.77
C PHE A 39 -3.80 23.30 3.88
N ASP A 40 -3.31 24.52 3.71
CA ASP A 40 -3.54 25.64 4.62
C ASP A 40 -5.03 26.03 4.65
N PHE A 41 -5.71 26.00 3.50
CA PHE A 41 -7.16 26.21 3.42
C PHE A 41 -7.93 25.15 4.24
N LEU A 42 -7.58 23.86 4.09
CA LEU A 42 -8.18 22.79 4.89
C LEU A 42 -7.98 23.04 6.40
N ILE A 43 -6.74 23.31 6.83
CA ILE A 43 -6.45 23.57 8.25
C ILE A 43 -7.24 24.77 8.76
N ASN A 44 -7.34 25.86 8.00
CA ASN A 44 -8.11 27.03 8.40
C ASN A 44 -9.61 26.69 8.55
N SER A 45 -10.15 25.84 7.70
CA SER A 45 -11.54 25.35 7.80
C SER A 45 -11.76 24.47 9.04
N LEU A 46 -10.71 23.81 9.55
CA LEU A 46 -10.77 22.94 10.73
C LEU A 46 -10.48 23.68 12.05
N LYS A 47 -9.87 24.88 12.01
CA LYS A 47 -9.52 25.66 13.22
C LYS A 47 -10.65 25.87 14.23
N PRO A 48 -11.94 26.07 13.81
CA PRO A 48 -13.02 26.26 14.78
C PRO A 48 -13.27 25.04 15.69
N TYR A 49 -12.74 23.87 15.34
CA TYR A 49 -13.00 22.62 16.04
C TYR A 49 -11.78 22.17 16.83
N SER A 50 -12.01 21.69 18.06
CA SER A 50 -10.95 21.09 18.87
C SER A 50 -10.42 19.81 18.20
N LYS A 51 -9.09 19.66 18.12
CA LYS A 51 -8.45 18.46 17.56
C LYS A 51 -8.87 17.17 18.25
N LYS A 52 -9.27 17.23 19.53
CA LYS A 52 -9.77 16.08 20.30
C LYS A 52 -11.21 15.71 19.95
N SER A 53 -11.98 16.64 19.39
CA SER A 53 -13.39 16.45 19.03
C SER A 53 -13.63 16.25 17.55
N ILE A 54 -12.57 16.09 16.76
CA ILE A 54 -12.62 15.89 15.31
C ILE A 54 -11.94 14.57 14.92
N LEU A 55 -12.55 13.83 14.02
CA LEU A 55 -11.97 12.63 13.41
C LEU A 55 -11.93 12.83 11.89
N LEU A 56 -10.72 12.81 11.33
CA LEU A 56 -10.51 12.89 9.89
C LEU A 56 -10.41 11.49 9.32
N GLY A 57 -11.05 11.27 8.17
CA GLY A 57 -10.93 10.03 7.41
C GLY A 57 -10.54 10.29 5.97
N MET A 58 -9.72 9.40 5.41
CA MET A 58 -9.38 9.36 3.99
C MET A 58 -9.14 7.93 3.54
N GLU A 59 -9.28 7.68 2.24
CA GLU A 59 -8.96 6.36 1.69
C GLU A 59 -7.45 6.10 1.63
N ASP A 60 -7.04 4.88 1.98
CA ASP A 60 -5.67 4.35 1.79
C ASP A 60 -5.52 3.87 0.34
N THR A 61 -5.64 4.80 -0.62
CA THR A 61 -5.61 4.52 -2.06
C THR A 61 -4.36 5.11 -2.70
N GLY A 62 -3.51 4.24 -3.28
CA GLY A 62 -2.30 4.66 -3.97
C GLY A 62 -1.35 5.47 -3.08
N HIS A 63 -0.81 6.59 -3.61
CA HIS A 63 0.17 7.43 -2.91
C HIS A 63 -0.24 8.89 -2.75
N TYR A 64 -1.34 9.31 -3.37
CA TYR A 64 -1.74 10.74 -3.39
C TYR A 64 -2.13 11.29 -2.02
N HIS A 65 -2.57 10.43 -1.10
CA HIS A 65 -2.93 10.81 0.27
C HIS A 65 -1.71 11.07 1.16
N VAL A 66 -0.50 10.59 0.81
CA VAL A 66 0.65 10.55 1.72
C VAL A 66 1.13 11.95 2.12
N ALA A 67 1.19 12.89 1.17
CA ALA A 67 1.60 14.27 1.44
C ALA A 67 0.63 14.97 2.40
N LEU A 68 -0.68 14.82 2.15
CA LEU A 68 -1.73 15.38 3.00
C LEU A 68 -1.73 14.71 4.38
N LEU A 69 -1.59 13.38 4.45
CA LEU A 69 -1.48 12.64 5.70
C LEU A 69 -0.33 13.17 6.56
N LYS A 70 0.88 13.26 5.97
CA LYS A 70 2.06 13.82 6.67
C LYS A 70 1.80 15.21 7.20
N PHE A 71 1.21 16.08 6.40
CA PHE A 71 0.86 17.45 6.77
C PHE A 71 -0.15 17.49 7.93
N LEU A 72 -1.21 16.70 7.89
CA LEU A 72 -2.22 16.63 8.96
C LEU A 72 -1.62 16.11 10.27
N LEU A 73 -0.82 15.05 10.20
CA LEU A 73 -0.16 14.50 11.40
C LEU A 73 0.84 15.48 12.01
N SER A 74 1.62 16.21 11.19
CA SER A 74 2.54 17.24 11.69
C SER A 74 1.82 18.43 12.33
N ASN A 75 0.55 18.66 11.95
CA ASN A 75 -0.33 19.63 12.60
C ASN A 75 -1.09 19.05 13.80
N GLY A 76 -0.78 17.83 14.24
CA GLY A 76 -1.31 17.18 15.44
C GLY A 76 -2.76 16.67 15.30
N TYR A 77 -3.20 16.37 14.09
CA TYR A 77 -4.46 15.67 13.84
C TYR A 77 -4.25 14.16 13.82
N THR A 78 -5.25 13.41 14.26
CA THR A 78 -5.34 11.96 14.05
C THR A 78 -6.15 11.69 12.81
N VAL A 79 -5.66 10.81 11.94
CA VAL A 79 -6.30 10.47 10.67
C VAL A 79 -6.68 8.99 10.66
N ALA A 80 -7.91 8.69 10.28
CA ALA A 80 -8.40 7.35 10.02
C ALA A 80 -8.18 7.00 8.55
N LEU A 81 -7.28 6.06 8.27
CA LEU A 81 -7.11 5.50 6.93
C LEU A 81 -8.13 4.38 6.73
N ILE A 82 -8.92 4.49 5.67
CA ILE A 82 -10.03 3.60 5.34
C ILE A 82 -9.64 2.75 4.14
N ASN A 83 -9.89 1.44 4.22
CA ASN A 83 -9.67 0.57 3.08
C ASN A 83 -10.69 0.91 1.97
N PRO A 84 -10.25 1.11 0.71
CA PRO A 84 -11.15 1.44 -0.43
C PRO A 84 -12.30 0.46 -0.64
N LYS A 85 -12.11 -0.81 -0.28
CA LYS A 85 -13.20 -1.80 -0.31
C LYS A 85 -14.33 -1.47 0.66
N THR A 86 -14.02 -0.79 1.76
CA THR A 86 -15.02 -0.40 2.76
C THR A 86 -15.90 0.72 2.22
N THR A 87 -15.34 1.76 1.65
CA THR A 87 -16.09 2.87 1.05
C THR A 87 -16.92 2.40 -0.15
N ASP A 88 -16.37 1.51 -0.99
CA ASP A 88 -17.10 0.92 -2.10
C ASP A 88 -18.31 0.07 -1.63
N LEU A 89 -18.15 -0.71 -0.57
CA LEU A 89 -19.25 -1.49 0.02
C LEU A 89 -20.32 -0.57 0.61
N THR A 90 -19.94 0.48 1.35
CA THR A 90 -20.87 1.44 1.92
C THR A 90 -21.68 2.14 0.83
N ARG A 91 -21.02 2.63 -0.22
CA ARG A 91 -21.68 3.24 -1.38
C ARG A 91 -22.70 2.30 -2.04
N LYS A 92 -22.36 1.04 -2.23
CA LYS A 92 -23.28 0.03 -2.80
C LYS A 92 -24.48 -0.23 -1.91
N MET A 93 -24.31 -0.23 -0.58
CA MET A 93 -25.40 -0.39 0.38
C MET A 93 -26.38 0.78 0.37
N GLU A 94 -25.90 1.99 0.11
CA GLU A 94 -26.71 3.22 0.02
C GLU A 94 -27.40 3.38 -1.33
N GLY A 95 -27.30 2.40 -2.24
CA GLY A 95 -27.91 2.43 -3.56
C GLY A 95 -27.24 3.42 -4.54
N GLY A 96 -26.06 3.93 -4.19
CA GLY A 96 -25.31 4.87 -5.01
C GLY A 96 -24.61 4.18 -6.18
N ILE A 97 -25.10 4.45 -7.39
CA ILE A 97 -24.50 3.94 -8.63
C ILE A 97 -23.48 4.95 -9.20
N THR A 98 -23.63 6.25 -8.88
CA THR A 98 -22.82 7.31 -9.47
C THR A 98 -21.66 7.69 -8.56
N LYS A 99 -20.43 7.51 -9.06
CA LYS A 99 -19.23 8.01 -8.41
C LYS A 99 -19.14 9.53 -8.60
N ASN A 100 -19.04 10.25 -7.47
CA ASN A 100 -18.88 11.71 -7.46
C ASN A 100 -18.03 12.09 -6.24
N ASP A 101 -16.94 12.83 -6.49
CA ASP A 101 -15.96 13.21 -5.46
C ASP A 101 -16.60 13.89 -4.23
N LYS A 102 -17.69 14.63 -4.43
CA LYS A 102 -18.46 15.23 -3.31
C LYS A 102 -19.20 14.18 -2.49
N LEU A 103 -19.83 13.20 -3.14
CA LEU A 103 -20.53 12.11 -2.47
C LEU A 103 -19.53 11.17 -1.77
N ASP A 104 -18.35 10.98 -2.34
CA ASP A 104 -17.31 10.14 -1.76
C ASP A 104 -16.84 10.71 -0.40
N THR A 105 -16.82 12.05 -0.22
CA THR A 105 -16.54 12.65 1.10
C THR A 105 -17.61 12.32 2.14
N ILE A 106 -18.87 12.26 1.73
CA ILE A 106 -20.00 11.92 2.61
C ILE A 106 -19.91 10.45 3.00
N THR A 107 -19.71 9.56 2.03
CA THR A 107 -19.52 8.11 2.28
C THR A 107 -18.36 7.85 3.26
N ILE A 108 -17.28 8.63 3.17
CA ILE A 108 -16.18 8.54 4.15
C ILE A 108 -16.66 8.92 5.56
N CYS A 109 -17.47 9.99 5.70
CA CYS A 109 -18.06 10.34 7.00
C CYS A 109 -18.97 9.24 7.54
N ASP A 110 -19.79 8.61 6.70
CA ASP A 110 -20.69 7.52 7.09
C ASP A 110 -19.91 6.28 7.57
N VAL A 111 -18.79 5.97 6.90
CA VAL A 111 -17.86 4.93 7.36
C VAL A 111 -17.27 5.27 8.73
N LEU A 112 -16.89 6.54 8.98
CA LEU A 112 -16.36 6.99 10.27
C LEU A 112 -17.42 6.98 11.38
N ASP A 113 -18.67 7.18 11.04
CA ASP A 113 -19.79 7.14 11.99
C ASP A 113 -20.22 5.72 12.35
N THR A 114 -19.90 4.76 11.49
CA THR A 114 -20.29 3.35 11.71
C THR A 114 -19.57 2.78 12.93
N PRO A 115 -20.29 2.11 13.86
CA PRO A 115 -19.68 1.52 15.04
C PRO A 115 -18.59 0.50 14.71
N GLU A 116 -17.48 0.50 15.46
CA GLU A 116 -16.33 -0.42 15.32
C GLU A 116 -16.73 -1.92 15.41
N ARG A 117 -17.94 -2.23 15.85
CA ARG A 117 -18.48 -3.60 15.98
C ARG A 117 -18.64 -4.34 14.65
N LYS A 118 -18.74 -3.62 13.51
CA LYS A 118 -18.80 -4.25 12.20
C LYS A 118 -17.35 -4.55 11.75
N LYS A 119 -16.84 -5.74 12.07
CA LYS A 119 -15.50 -6.24 11.71
C LYS A 119 -15.13 -6.14 10.20
N GLN A 120 -16.10 -5.87 9.36
CA GLN A 120 -15.89 -5.68 7.91
C GLN A 120 -15.27 -4.31 7.57
N TYR A 121 -15.35 -3.31 8.47
CA TYR A 121 -14.77 -2.00 8.25
C TYR A 121 -13.33 -1.97 8.77
N ARG A 122 -12.37 -1.94 7.87
CA ARG A 122 -10.96 -1.81 8.21
C ARG A 122 -10.56 -0.34 8.22
N ILE A 123 -10.64 0.25 9.39
CA ILE A 123 -10.16 1.61 9.66
C ILE A 123 -8.87 1.49 10.46
N THR A 124 -7.83 2.19 10.03
CA THR A 124 -6.58 2.30 10.77
C THR A 124 -6.38 3.74 11.21
N LYS A 125 -6.47 4.01 12.50
CA LYS A 125 -6.13 5.33 13.05
C LYS A 125 -4.61 5.51 13.02
N VAL A 126 -4.16 6.62 12.47
CA VAL A 126 -2.75 7.01 12.37
C VAL A 126 -2.59 8.36 13.07
N ASP A 127 -1.70 8.40 14.04
CA ASP A 127 -1.32 9.61 14.79
C ASP A 127 0.17 9.93 14.66
N ARG A 128 0.94 8.97 14.11
CA ARG A 128 2.40 9.08 13.92
C ARG A 128 2.79 8.64 12.51
N PHE A 129 3.48 9.53 11.81
CA PHE A 129 3.88 9.28 10.42
C PHE A 129 4.98 8.21 10.29
N ASP A 130 5.92 8.16 11.24
CA ASP A 130 6.98 7.14 11.27
C ASP A 130 6.42 5.69 11.35
N LEU A 131 5.36 5.47 12.13
CA LEU A 131 4.68 4.17 12.20
C LEU A 131 3.98 3.83 10.87
N TYR A 132 3.44 4.82 10.18
CA TYR A 132 2.89 4.65 8.85
C TYR A 132 3.98 4.23 7.85
N GLU A 133 5.14 4.92 7.84
CA GLU A 133 6.27 4.59 6.97
C GLU A 133 6.79 3.17 7.22
N GLN A 134 6.97 2.77 8.47
CA GLN A 134 7.39 1.41 8.83
C GLN A 134 6.41 0.36 8.30
N ARG A 135 5.11 0.62 8.39
CA ARG A 135 4.09 -0.27 7.83
C ARG A 135 4.21 -0.39 6.31
N GLN A 136 4.44 0.72 5.60
CA GLN A 136 4.61 0.70 4.14
C GLN A 136 5.87 -0.08 3.74
N LEU A 137 6.99 0.09 4.46
CA LEU A 137 8.21 -0.68 4.23
C LEU A 137 7.98 -2.18 4.45
N THR A 138 7.27 -2.56 5.51
CA THR A 138 6.94 -3.97 5.79
C THR A 138 6.07 -4.58 4.68
N ARG A 139 5.06 -3.84 4.20
CA ARG A 139 4.22 -4.26 3.08
C ARG A 139 5.04 -4.42 1.79
N HIS A 140 5.91 -3.45 1.50
CA HIS A 140 6.77 -3.51 0.32
C HIS A 140 7.71 -4.70 0.36
N HIS A 141 8.35 -4.96 1.51
CA HIS A 141 9.18 -6.15 1.70
C HIS A 141 8.39 -7.45 1.48
N HIS A 142 7.15 -7.52 1.99
CA HIS A 142 6.30 -8.69 1.79
C HIS A 142 5.97 -8.90 0.30
N ASN A 143 5.58 -7.84 -0.41
CA ASN A 143 5.28 -7.89 -1.83
C ASN A 143 6.51 -8.35 -2.66
N LEU A 144 7.70 -7.81 -2.35
CA LEU A 144 8.94 -8.25 -3.01
C LEU A 144 9.22 -9.74 -2.80
N LYS A 145 8.94 -10.28 -1.60
CA LYS A 145 9.06 -11.72 -1.33
C LYS A 145 8.07 -12.54 -2.15
N GLU A 146 6.83 -12.09 -2.27
CA GLU A 146 5.83 -12.77 -3.09
C GLU A 146 6.22 -12.77 -4.57
N GLU A 147 6.68 -11.63 -5.10
CA GLU A 147 7.20 -11.54 -6.47
C GLU A 147 8.40 -12.47 -6.68
N LEU A 148 9.36 -12.48 -5.76
CA LEU A 148 10.50 -13.38 -5.81
C LEU A 148 10.06 -14.85 -5.89
N ASN A 149 9.10 -15.27 -5.08
CA ASN A 149 8.55 -16.62 -5.10
C ASN A 149 7.94 -16.96 -6.48
N VAL A 150 7.22 -16.01 -7.10
CA VAL A 150 6.68 -16.20 -8.45
C VAL A 150 7.80 -16.43 -9.47
N TYR A 151 8.89 -15.65 -9.42
CA TYR A 151 10.03 -15.83 -10.32
C TYR A 151 10.77 -17.13 -10.05
N CYS A 152 11.00 -17.51 -8.80
CA CYS A 152 11.60 -18.78 -8.44
C CYS A 152 10.79 -19.98 -8.98
N ASN A 153 9.46 -19.94 -8.86
CA ASN A 153 8.58 -20.98 -9.37
C ASN A 153 8.62 -21.06 -10.91
N ARG A 154 8.69 -19.91 -11.59
CA ARG A 154 8.83 -19.86 -13.06
C ARG A 154 10.16 -20.45 -13.51
N LEU A 155 11.26 -20.06 -12.86
CA LEU A 155 12.58 -20.60 -13.13
C LEU A 155 12.63 -22.10 -12.87
N GLN A 156 12.08 -22.56 -11.73
CA GLN A 156 12.00 -23.99 -11.41
C GLN A 156 11.27 -24.77 -12.51
N LYS A 157 10.12 -24.27 -12.95
CA LYS A 157 9.36 -24.91 -14.05
C LYS A 157 10.19 -25.02 -15.34
N SER A 158 10.96 -23.98 -15.68
CA SER A 158 11.83 -24.01 -16.86
C SER A 158 12.97 -25.03 -16.72
N ILE A 159 13.56 -25.11 -15.52
CA ILE A 159 14.63 -26.11 -15.25
C ILE A 159 14.07 -27.53 -15.32
N ASP A 160 12.92 -27.80 -14.72
CA ASP A 160 12.29 -29.11 -14.72
C ASP A 160 11.97 -29.61 -16.14
N LEU A 161 11.77 -28.69 -17.10
CA LEU A 161 11.51 -29.01 -18.50
C LEU A 161 12.80 -29.37 -19.29
N VAL A 162 13.93 -28.76 -18.98
CA VAL A 162 15.14 -28.86 -19.78
C VAL A 162 16.29 -29.58 -19.07
N PHE A 163 16.27 -29.57 -17.73
CA PHE A 163 17.33 -30.21 -16.93
C PHE A 163 16.81 -30.57 -15.53
N PRO A 164 15.89 -31.57 -15.39
CA PRO A 164 15.25 -31.87 -14.11
C PRO A 164 16.23 -32.30 -13.00
N GLU A 165 17.32 -32.98 -13.35
CA GLU A 165 18.33 -33.43 -12.39
C GLU A 165 19.12 -32.28 -11.75
N PHE A 166 19.15 -31.10 -12.38
CA PHE A 166 19.92 -29.95 -11.89
C PHE A 166 19.61 -29.58 -10.45
N ASN A 167 18.36 -29.72 -10.05
CA ASN A 167 17.90 -29.39 -8.70
C ASN A 167 18.45 -30.35 -7.63
N THR A 168 18.87 -31.54 -7.99
CA THR A 168 19.43 -32.55 -7.08
C THR A 168 20.92 -32.35 -6.82
N LEU A 169 21.59 -31.54 -7.64
CA LEU A 169 23.03 -31.29 -7.58
C LEU A 169 23.43 -30.29 -6.49
N PHE A 170 22.45 -29.55 -5.92
CA PHE A 170 22.74 -28.46 -4.99
C PHE A 170 21.94 -28.59 -3.71
N SER A 171 22.62 -28.38 -2.58
CA SER A 171 21.97 -28.27 -1.26
C SER A 171 21.17 -26.97 -1.10
N SER A 172 21.53 -25.91 -1.80
CA SER A 172 20.83 -24.61 -1.81
C SER A 172 20.50 -24.20 -3.23
N LYS A 173 19.19 -24.06 -3.49
CA LYS A 173 18.67 -23.53 -4.77
C LYS A 173 18.82 -22.01 -4.81
N TYR A 174 18.97 -21.47 -6.00
CA TYR A 174 19.06 -20.03 -6.29
C TYR A 174 20.27 -19.32 -5.69
N GLY A 175 21.24 -20.05 -5.14
CA GLY A 175 22.51 -19.50 -4.69
C GLY A 175 23.39 -19.03 -5.87
N ILE A 176 24.48 -18.33 -5.57
CA ILE A 176 25.41 -17.77 -6.57
C ILE A 176 25.91 -18.83 -7.54
N VAL A 177 26.39 -19.96 -7.04
CA VAL A 177 26.91 -21.07 -7.85
C VAL A 177 25.82 -21.64 -8.75
N TYR A 178 24.65 -21.92 -8.19
CA TYR A 178 23.47 -22.41 -8.92
C TYR A 178 23.10 -21.48 -10.10
N MET A 179 22.99 -20.17 -9.82
CA MET A 179 22.63 -19.19 -10.84
C MET A 179 23.73 -18.97 -11.88
N ASN A 180 25.01 -19.03 -11.49
CA ASN A 180 26.13 -18.88 -12.42
C ASN A 180 26.20 -20.06 -13.39
N LEU A 181 26.03 -21.29 -12.92
CA LEU A 181 26.01 -22.48 -13.80
C LEU A 181 24.86 -22.41 -14.79
N LEU A 182 23.66 -22.04 -14.37
CA LEU A 182 22.52 -21.89 -15.28
C LEU A 182 22.75 -20.81 -16.33
N LYS A 183 23.35 -19.68 -15.95
CA LYS A 183 23.64 -18.58 -16.89
C LYS A 183 24.72 -18.95 -17.90
N THR A 184 25.71 -19.73 -17.46
CA THR A 184 26.89 -20.06 -18.30
C THR A 184 26.58 -21.19 -19.24
N PHE A 185 25.93 -22.26 -18.79
CA PHE A 185 25.80 -23.48 -19.56
C PHE A 185 24.38 -23.71 -20.11
N GLY A 186 23.35 -23.33 -19.39
CA GLY A 186 21.96 -23.34 -19.88
C GLY A 186 21.33 -24.71 -20.16
N SER A 187 22.09 -25.78 -20.33
CA SER A 187 21.57 -27.13 -20.56
C SER A 187 22.46 -28.24 -19.97
N ALA A 188 21.89 -29.44 -19.82
CA ALA A 188 22.62 -30.62 -19.37
C ALA A 188 23.75 -31.02 -20.29
N GLU A 189 23.52 -30.97 -21.62
CA GLU A 189 24.54 -31.30 -22.62
C GLU A 189 25.72 -30.36 -22.58
N ALA A 190 25.48 -29.05 -22.40
CA ALA A 190 26.53 -28.04 -22.29
C ALA A 190 27.42 -28.29 -21.08
N ILE A 191 26.85 -28.67 -19.94
CA ILE A 191 27.62 -29.03 -18.73
C ILE A 191 28.39 -30.32 -18.94
N ALA A 192 27.77 -31.36 -19.50
CA ALA A 192 28.42 -32.67 -19.74
C ALA A 192 29.57 -32.61 -20.73
N SER A 193 29.53 -31.71 -21.71
CA SER A 193 30.59 -31.50 -22.69
C SER A 193 31.72 -30.57 -22.23
N THR A 194 31.57 -29.95 -21.05
CA THR A 194 32.54 -28.99 -20.53
C THR A 194 33.65 -29.67 -19.74
N ASP A 195 34.88 -29.20 -19.93
CA ASP A 195 36.06 -29.66 -19.15
C ASP A 195 35.84 -29.37 -17.64
N ILE A 196 36.24 -30.35 -16.80
CA ILE A 196 36.10 -30.27 -15.33
C ILE A 196 36.75 -29.02 -14.77
N ARG A 197 37.91 -28.59 -15.27
CA ARG A 197 38.61 -27.38 -14.80
C ARG A 197 37.78 -26.12 -15.00
N THR A 198 37.16 -26.02 -16.16
CA THR A 198 36.24 -24.90 -16.48
C THR A 198 35.01 -24.94 -15.58
N CYS A 199 34.45 -26.12 -15.33
CA CYS A 199 33.31 -26.27 -14.43
C CYS A 199 33.64 -25.86 -12.97
N LEU A 200 34.85 -26.21 -12.50
CA LEU A 200 35.31 -25.86 -11.16
C LEU A 200 35.48 -24.35 -10.92
N LEU A 201 35.73 -23.56 -11.97
CA LEU A 201 35.80 -22.09 -11.84
C LEU A 201 34.47 -21.47 -11.39
N TYR A 202 33.36 -22.12 -11.70
CA TYR A 202 32.02 -21.65 -11.33
C TYR A 202 31.45 -22.29 -10.05
N THR A 203 32.08 -23.39 -9.58
CA THR A 203 31.61 -24.16 -8.41
C THR A 203 32.45 -23.97 -7.17
N SER A 204 33.70 -23.52 -7.30
CA SER A 204 34.56 -23.24 -6.16
C SER A 204 34.28 -21.84 -5.61
N PRO A 205 33.99 -21.68 -4.31
CA PRO A 205 33.94 -20.35 -3.71
C PRO A 205 35.33 -19.71 -3.84
N SER A 206 35.35 -18.45 -4.28
CA SER A 206 36.59 -17.68 -4.27
C SER A 206 37.08 -17.55 -2.82
N PRO A 207 38.42 -17.73 -2.56
CA PRO A 207 38.96 -17.54 -1.22
C PRO A 207 38.83 -16.10 -0.67
N ARG A 208 38.12 -15.21 -1.39
CA ARG A 208 37.98 -13.78 -1.08
C ARG A 208 36.53 -13.31 -0.92
N ASP A 209 35.54 -14.20 -0.93
CA ASP A 209 34.14 -13.87 -0.67
C ASP A 209 33.70 -14.22 0.75
#